data_d6c52345463c2674e00f0f317eeee2ef
#
_entry.id   d6c52345463c2674e00f0f317eeee2ef
#
_cell.length_a   1.000
_cell.length_b   1.000
_cell.length_c   1.000
_cell.angle_alpha   90.00
_cell.angle_beta   90.00
_cell.angle_gamma   90.00
#
_symmetry.space_group_name_H-M   'P 1'
#
loop_
_entity.id
_entity.type
_entity.pdbx_description
1 polymer ?
#
loop_
_entity_poly.entity_id
_entity_poly.type
_entity_poly.pdbx_seq_one_letter_code
_entity_poly.pdbx_strand_id
1 'polypeptide(L)'
;HMGPNRIILIGLIMLFVTLFTQGGLLGIKAQFKAFRKKKKSQRRAARTQKGGEVMSEEATEIEDKQYIYYRRFDKKWRDHLKTLVTEELIEEHRKKPLGQHSDALQRLINYFRCQPLPDKYAIYEIKALKEYQLVALTGVRGMPPRVVDDKIYTSLDKAYHAIFLRRMNDLLES
;
A
#
# COMPACT_ATOMS: atom_id res chain seq x y z
N HIS A 1 -20.07 52.11 21.48
CA HIS A 1 -21.48 52.39 21.12
C HIS A 1 -21.71 51.95 19.66
N MET A 2 -22.30 50.81 19.44
CA MET A 2 -22.78 50.42 18.11
C MET A 2 -24.02 51.25 17.80
N GLY A 3 -23.97 52.08 16.78
CA GLY A 3 -25.12 52.88 16.36
C GLY A 3 -26.26 52.01 15.86
N PRO A 4 -27.56 52.46 16.05
CA PRO A 4 -28.76 51.68 15.70
C PRO A 4 -28.79 51.17 14.27
N ASN A 5 -28.15 51.85 13.33
CA ASN A 5 -28.12 51.48 11.93
C ASN A 5 -27.31 50.18 11.67
N ARG A 6 -26.35 49.82 12.50
CA ARG A 6 -25.54 48.60 12.35
C ARG A 6 -26.33 47.34 12.78
N ILE A 7 -27.16 47.50 13.82
CA ILE A 7 -28.02 46.41 14.31
C ILE A 7 -29.09 46.06 13.27
N ILE A 8 -29.67 47.08 12.63
CA ILE A 8 -30.64 46.92 11.55
C ILE A 8 -30.00 46.22 10.35
N LEU A 9 -28.76 46.62 9.96
CA LEU A 9 -28.03 46.00 8.86
C LEU A 9 -27.72 44.53 9.11
N ILE A 10 -27.31 44.16 10.32
CA ILE A 10 -27.03 42.79 10.71
C ILE A 10 -28.32 41.93 10.67
N GLY A 11 -29.42 42.51 11.18
CA GLY A 11 -30.75 41.84 11.14
C GLY A 11 -31.23 41.56 9.72
N LEU A 12 -31.03 42.51 8.80
CA LEU A 12 -31.41 42.42 7.41
C LEU A 12 -30.55 41.40 6.65
N ILE A 13 -29.26 41.31 6.95
CA ILE A 13 -28.36 40.26 6.39
C ILE A 13 -28.79 38.88 6.89
N MET A 14 -29.08 38.73 8.17
CA MET A 14 -29.54 37.44 8.74
C MET A 14 -30.87 37.01 8.13
N LEU A 15 -31.81 37.92 7.95
CA LEU A 15 -33.08 37.65 7.29
C LEU A 15 -32.87 37.24 5.81
N PHE A 16 -31.98 37.91 5.10
CA PHE A 16 -31.65 37.59 3.71
C PHE A 16 -31.06 36.20 3.59
N VAL A 17 -30.11 35.85 4.48
CA VAL A 17 -29.48 34.52 4.50
C VAL A 17 -30.48 33.42 4.80
N THR A 18 -31.43 33.66 5.73
CA THR A 18 -32.44 32.65 6.07
C THR A 18 -33.51 32.48 5.01
N LEU A 19 -33.91 33.55 4.32
CA LEU A 19 -34.91 33.48 3.23
C LEU A 19 -34.34 32.97 1.90
N PHE A 20 -33.07 33.26 1.61
CA PHE A 20 -32.48 32.92 0.31
C PHE A 20 -31.88 31.51 0.26
N THR A 21 -31.61 30.87 1.38
CA THR A 21 -31.17 29.48 1.44
C THR A 21 -32.39 28.55 1.54
N GLN A 22 -32.79 27.91 0.44
CA GLN A 22 -33.79 26.87 0.44
C GLN A 22 -33.39 25.76 1.44
N GLY A 23 -34.00 25.77 2.62
CA GLY A 23 -33.72 24.83 3.72
C GLY A 23 -32.81 25.38 4.83
N GLY A 24 -32.53 26.69 4.87
CA GLY A 24 -31.70 27.31 5.93
C GLY A 24 -30.28 26.79 5.97
N LEU A 25 -29.57 26.98 7.10
CA LEU A 25 -28.19 26.50 7.33
C LEU A 25 -28.04 24.96 7.17
N LEU A 26 -29.09 24.18 7.29
CA LEU A 26 -29.13 22.73 7.08
C LEU A 26 -29.10 22.34 5.58
N GLY A 27 -29.66 23.19 4.71
CA GLY A 27 -29.72 22.93 3.25
C GLY A 27 -28.35 23.08 2.55
N ILE A 28 -27.45 23.90 3.07
CA ILE A 28 -26.13 24.13 2.50
C ILE A 28 -25.29 22.83 2.49
N LYS A 29 -25.39 22.02 3.55
CA LYS A 29 -24.67 20.72 3.62
C LYS A 29 -25.19 19.73 2.58
N ALA A 30 -26.50 19.72 2.32
CA ALA A 30 -27.10 18.83 1.32
C ALA A 30 -26.73 19.26 -0.11
N GLN A 31 -26.75 20.54 -0.42
CA GLN A 31 -26.34 21.08 -1.70
C GLN A 31 -24.85 20.86 -1.98
N PHE A 32 -23.97 21.07 -0.98
CA PHE A 32 -22.54 20.78 -1.12
C PHE A 32 -22.26 19.29 -1.31
N LYS A 33 -23.02 18.41 -0.64
CA LYS A 33 -22.91 16.96 -0.81
C LYS A 33 -23.35 16.52 -2.21
N ALA A 34 -24.46 17.09 -2.73
CA ALA A 34 -24.93 16.84 -4.09
C ALA A 34 -23.95 17.35 -5.15
N PHE A 35 -23.39 18.54 -4.97
CA PHE A 35 -22.39 19.12 -5.87
C PHE A 35 -21.09 18.29 -5.90
N ARG A 36 -20.60 17.83 -4.75
CA ARG A 36 -19.45 16.92 -4.65
C ARG A 36 -19.74 15.57 -5.34
N LYS A 37 -20.97 15.03 -5.19
CA LYS A 37 -21.36 13.77 -5.82
C LYS A 37 -21.42 13.91 -7.35
N LYS A 38 -21.96 15.01 -7.86
CA LYS A 38 -22.03 15.32 -9.30
C LYS A 38 -20.65 15.51 -9.93
N LYS A 39 -19.74 16.24 -9.23
CA LYS A 39 -18.35 16.44 -9.68
C LYS A 39 -17.52 15.15 -9.65
N LYS A 40 -17.79 14.24 -8.67
CA LYS A 40 -17.12 12.93 -8.58
C LYS A 40 -17.62 11.96 -9.65
N SER A 41 -18.92 12.02 -10.01
CA SER A 41 -19.52 11.24 -11.10
C SER A 41 -19.00 11.71 -12.47
N GLN A 42 -18.94 13.01 -12.73
CA GLN A 42 -18.37 13.56 -13.96
C GLN A 42 -16.88 13.24 -14.12
N ARG A 43 -16.10 13.29 -13.02
CA ARG A 43 -14.68 12.90 -13.06
C ARG A 43 -14.50 11.40 -13.30
N ARG A 44 -15.40 10.56 -12.81
CA ARG A 44 -15.39 9.11 -13.10
C ARG A 44 -15.77 8.82 -14.56
N ALA A 45 -16.82 9.46 -15.06
CA ALA A 45 -17.23 9.32 -16.48
C ALA A 45 -16.15 9.81 -17.45
N ALA A 46 -15.55 10.97 -17.19
CA ALA A 46 -14.44 11.50 -17.99
C ALA A 46 -13.17 10.61 -17.92
N ARG A 47 -12.94 9.96 -16.79
CA ARG A 47 -11.81 9.01 -16.64
C ARG A 47 -12.08 7.69 -17.35
N THR A 48 -13.33 7.25 -17.40
CA THR A 48 -13.74 6.03 -18.13
C THR A 48 -13.73 6.27 -19.64
N GLN A 49 -14.18 7.42 -20.11
CA GLN A 49 -14.08 7.79 -21.53
C GLN A 49 -12.63 7.98 -21.99
N LYS A 50 -11.80 8.66 -21.18
CA LYS A 50 -10.38 8.84 -21.51
C LYS A 50 -9.55 7.56 -21.39
N GLY A 51 -9.99 6.59 -20.57
CA GLY A 51 -9.37 5.28 -20.43
C GLY A 51 -9.80 4.27 -21.50
N GLY A 52 -10.94 4.50 -22.18
CA GLY A 52 -11.44 3.59 -23.23
C GLY A 52 -10.94 3.92 -24.64
N GLU A 53 -10.62 5.18 -24.90
CA GLU A 53 -10.18 5.63 -26.23
C GLU A 53 -8.66 5.63 -26.44
N VAL A 54 -7.87 5.58 -25.36
CA VAL A 54 -6.40 5.57 -25.42
C VAL A 54 -5.80 4.15 -25.33
N MET A 55 -6.63 3.12 -25.14
CA MET A 55 -6.13 1.75 -24.93
C MET A 55 -6.14 0.86 -26.18
N SER A 56 -6.40 1.39 -27.37
CA SER A 56 -6.50 0.49 -28.54
C SER A 56 -5.37 0.55 -29.57
N GLU A 57 -4.48 1.54 -29.60
CA GLU A 57 -3.41 1.53 -30.65
C GLU A 57 -2.05 2.12 -30.26
N GLU A 58 -1.92 2.93 -29.22
CA GLU A 58 -0.61 3.52 -28.84
C GLU A 58 0.00 2.97 -27.53
N ALA A 59 -0.65 2.03 -26.88
CA ALA A 59 -0.16 1.45 -25.62
C ALA A 59 0.99 0.44 -25.81
N THR A 60 1.42 0.16 -27.03
CA THR A 60 2.47 -0.80 -27.34
C THR A 60 3.85 -0.18 -27.53
N GLU A 61 4.00 1.13 -27.56
CA GLU A 61 5.31 1.76 -27.85
C GLU A 61 5.85 2.74 -26.80
N ILE A 62 5.07 3.12 -25.81
CA ILE A 62 5.64 3.83 -24.65
C ILE A 62 6.06 2.79 -23.62
N GLU A 63 7.12 2.08 -23.94
CA GLU A 63 7.88 1.36 -22.92
C GLU A 63 8.29 2.40 -21.89
N ASP A 64 7.64 2.37 -20.71
CA ASP A 64 7.84 3.36 -19.66
C ASP A 64 9.31 3.36 -19.29
N LYS A 65 10.04 4.39 -19.76
CA LYS A 65 11.48 4.52 -19.55
C LYS A 65 11.83 4.43 -18.06
N GLN A 66 10.95 4.91 -17.18
CA GLN A 66 11.12 4.78 -15.73
C GLN A 66 11.08 3.31 -15.30
N TYR A 67 10.22 2.50 -15.90
CA TYR A 67 10.15 1.07 -15.60
C TYR A 67 11.40 0.31 -16.04
N ILE A 68 11.98 0.67 -17.20
CA ILE A 68 13.25 0.08 -17.67
C ILE A 68 14.38 0.44 -16.73
N TYR A 69 14.50 1.71 -16.31
CA TYR A 69 15.48 2.16 -15.35
C TYR A 69 15.32 1.47 -14.00
N TYR A 70 14.08 1.34 -13.53
CA TYR A 70 13.78 0.65 -12.30
C TYR A 70 14.21 -0.82 -12.34
N ARG A 71 13.90 -1.55 -13.42
CA ARG A 71 14.31 -2.96 -13.61
C ARG A 71 15.84 -3.11 -13.65
N ARG A 72 16.54 -2.20 -14.35
CA ARG A 72 18.02 -2.22 -14.40
C ARG A 72 18.64 -1.95 -13.04
N PHE A 73 18.06 -1.01 -12.30
CA PHE A 73 18.51 -0.69 -10.94
C PHE A 73 18.25 -1.86 -9.99
N ASP A 74 17.06 -2.44 -10.04
CA ASP A 74 16.68 -3.59 -9.23
C ASP A 74 17.60 -4.79 -9.50
N LYS A 75 17.92 -5.07 -10.77
CA LYS A 75 18.90 -6.11 -11.13
C LYS A 75 20.27 -5.88 -10.50
N LYS A 76 20.83 -4.68 -10.66
CA LYS A 76 22.13 -4.33 -10.06
C LYS A 76 22.10 -4.44 -8.54
N TRP A 77 20.99 -4.05 -7.94
CA TRP A 77 20.82 -4.14 -6.50
C TRP A 77 20.73 -5.59 -6.02
N ARG A 78 20.00 -6.45 -6.73
CA ARG A 78 19.96 -7.89 -6.45
C ARG A 78 21.35 -8.52 -6.59
N ASP A 79 22.05 -8.24 -7.67
CA ASP A 79 23.41 -8.76 -7.89
C ASP A 79 24.34 -8.36 -6.74
N HIS A 80 24.25 -7.12 -6.26
CA HIS A 80 25.00 -6.68 -5.07
C HIS A 80 24.56 -7.41 -3.80
N LEU A 81 23.27 -7.57 -3.58
CA LEU A 81 22.75 -8.26 -2.39
C LEU A 81 23.15 -9.73 -2.36
N LYS A 82 23.22 -10.41 -3.51
CA LYS A 82 23.74 -11.78 -3.61
C LYS A 82 25.16 -11.91 -3.06
N THR A 83 26.00 -10.89 -3.26
CA THR A 83 27.39 -10.91 -2.73
C THR A 83 27.46 -10.76 -1.21
N LEU A 84 26.41 -10.25 -0.57
CA LEU A 84 26.34 -10.12 0.89
C LEU A 84 25.88 -11.39 1.61
N VAL A 85 25.38 -12.36 0.86
CA VAL A 85 24.89 -13.63 1.42
C VAL A 85 26.05 -14.49 1.89
N THR A 86 26.18 -14.67 3.19
CA THR A 86 27.19 -15.52 3.82
C THR A 86 26.51 -16.43 4.86
N GLU A 87 27.17 -17.53 5.21
CA GLU A 87 26.67 -18.43 6.28
C GLU A 87 26.58 -17.71 7.62
N GLU A 88 27.53 -16.83 7.90
CA GLU A 88 27.55 -16.04 9.14
C GLU A 88 26.30 -15.16 9.25
N LEU A 89 25.86 -14.56 8.14
CA LEU A 89 24.66 -13.74 8.07
C LEU A 89 23.38 -14.58 8.31
N ILE A 90 23.34 -15.79 7.78
CA ILE A 90 22.24 -16.73 8.01
C ILE A 90 22.18 -17.13 9.49
N GLU A 91 23.33 -17.40 10.10
CA GLU A 91 23.43 -17.71 11.53
C GLU A 91 23.07 -16.51 12.43
N GLU A 92 23.45 -15.30 12.03
CA GLU A 92 23.03 -14.08 12.74
C GLU A 92 21.51 -13.99 12.79
N HIS A 93 20.85 -14.15 11.63
CA HIS A 93 19.39 -14.12 11.57
C HIS A 93 18.75 -15.30 12.30
N ARG A 94 19.37 -16.47 12.32
CA ARG A 94 18.89 -17.65 13.07
C ARG A 94 18.86 -17.41 14.56
N LYS A 95 19.94 -16.80 15.09
CA LYS A 95 20.08 -16.48 16.53
C LYS A 95 19.15 -15.38 16.97
N LYS A 96 18.95 -14.37 16.11
CA LYS A 96 18.14 -13.20 16.43
C LYS A 96 17.34 -12.78 15.19
N PRO A 97 16.16 -13.36 14.94
CA PRO A 97 15.35 -13.03 13.75
C PRO A 97 14.75 -11.61 13.79
N LEU A 98 14.58 -11.05 14.97
CA LEU A 98 13.97 -9.74 15.20
C LEU A 98 14.92 -8.83 15.97
N GLY A 99 14.89 -7.54 15.65
CA GLY A 99 15.65 -6.51 16.38
C GLY A 99 16.73 -5.86 15.52
N GLN A 100 17.81 -5.45 16.15
CA GLN A 100 18.95 -4.80 15.49
C GLN A 100 19.89 -5.86 14.91
N HIS A 101 20.27 -5.67 13.65
CA HIS A 101 21.11 -6.58 12.87
C HIS A 101 22.35 -5.87 12.33
N SER A 102 23.30 -6.63 11.82
CA SER A 102 24.42 -6.09 11.05
C SER A 102 23.91 -5.30 9.82
N ASP A 103 24.69 -4.37 9.31
CA ASP A 103 24.32 -3.55 8.17
C ASP A 103 24.01 -4.41 6.91
N ALA A 104 24.77 -5.47 6.68
CA ALA A 104 24.56 -6.40 5.58
C ALA A 104 23.19 -7.12 5.69
N LEU A 105 22.89 -7.68 6.86
CA LEU A 105 21.62 -8.36 7.12
C LEU A 105 20.44 -7.37 7.05
N GLN A 106 20.60 -6.16 7.58
CA GLN A 106 19.57 -5.13 7.54
C GLN A 106 19.23 -4.71 6.11
N ARG A 107 20.22 -4.63 5.21
CA ARG A 107 20.00 -4.34 3.78
C ARG A 107 19.17 -5.42 3.10
N LEU A 108 19.48 -6.70 3.36
CA LEU A 108 18.70 -7.83 2.83
C LEU A 108 17.25 -7.83 3.35
N ILE A 109 17.07 -7.64 4.65
CA ILE A 109 15.73 -7.58 5.26
C ILE A 109 14.92 -6.42 4.67
N ASN A 110 15.52 -5.26 4.50
CA ASN A 110 14.85 -4.09 3.92
C ASN A 110 14.48 -4.35 2.46
N TYR A 111 15.35 -4.95 1.68
CA TYR A 111 15.05 -5.34 0.31
C TYR A 111 13.84 -6.28 0.26
N PHE A 112 13.79 -7.31 1.09
CA PHE A 112 12.66 -8.24 1.15
C PHE A 112 11.36 -7.59 1.62
N ARG A 113 11.45 -6.58 2.49
CA ARG A 113 10.28 -5.81 2.93
C ARG A 113 9.69 -4.95 1.80
N CYS A 114 10.53 -4.43 0.93
CA CYS A 114 10.12 -3.57 -0.18
C CYS A 114 9.58 -4.33 -1.40
N GLN A 115 9.68 -5.66 -1.44
CA GLN A 115 9.14 -6.46 -2.53
C GLN A 115 7.62 -6.30 -2.69
N PRO A 116 7.08 -6.39 -3.92
CA PRO A 116 5.64 -6.30 -4.17
C PRO A 116 4.85 -7.37 -3.41
N LEU A 117 3.54 -7.13 -3.23
CA LEU A 117 2.66 -8.02 -2.48
C LEU A 117 2.41 -9.38 -3.12
N PRO A 118 2.28 -9.52 -4.45
CA PRO A 118 2.09 -10.84 -5.07
C PRO A 118 3.23 -11.79 -4.70
N ASP A 119 2.88 -13.00 -4.29
CA ASP A 119 3.78 -14.08 -3.84
C ASP A 119 4.71 -13.73 -2.67
N LYS A 120 4.44 -12.62 -1.98
CA LYS A 120 5.20 -12.24 -0.78
C LYS A 120 4.89 -13.17 0.38
N TYR A 121 5.91 -13.79 0.94
CA TYR A 121 5.75 -14.67 2.10
C TYR A 121 5.33 -13.92 3.35
N ALA A 122 4.39 -14.51 4.08
CA ALA A 122 3.87 -14.03 5.35
C ALA A 122 3.71 -15.21 6.33
N ILE A 123 3.58 -14.88 7.59
CA ILE A 123 3.27 -15.85 8.65
C ILE A 123 1.78 -15.80 8.90
N TYR A 124 1.13 -16.96 8.82
CA TYR A 124 -0.25 -17.14 9.22
C TYR A 124 -0.30 -17.85 10.58
N GLU A 125 -1.03 -17.30 11.52
CA GLU A 125 -1.20 -17.84 12.85
C GLU A 125 -2.40 -18.77 12.87
N ILE A 126 -2.15 -20.08 12.97
CA ILE A 126 -3.21 -21.10 13.04
C ILE A 126 -3.85 -21.09 14.42
N LYS A 127 -2.99 -21.11 15.47
CA LYS A 127 -3.41 -20.96 16.86
C LYS A 127 -2.63 -19.83 17.49
N ALA A 128 -3.36 -18.94 18.15
CA ALA A 128 -2.80 -17.75 18.78
C ALA A 128 -1.57 -18.08 19.61
N LEU A 129 -0.42 -17.47 19.26
CA LEU A 129 0.88 -17.57 19.90
C LEU A 129 1.47 -18.99 20.03
N LYS A 130 0.93 -19.98 19.31
CA LYS A 130 1.36 -21.39 19.44
C LYS A 130 1.74 -22.04 18.10
N GLU A 131 0.96 -21.82 17.05
CA GLU A 131 1.14 -22.54 15.79
C GLU A 131 1.12 -21.57 14.62
N TYR A 132 2.17 -21.61 13.83
CA TYR A 132 2.40 -20.71 12.70
C TYR A 132 2.63 -21.50 11.43
N GLN A 133 2.13 -21.00 10.31
CA GLN A 133 2.31 -21.57 8.99
C GLN A 133 2.79 -20.49 8.01
N LEU A 134 3.58 -20.89 7.04
CA LEU A 134 4.05 -20.01 5.99
C LEU A 134 3.03 -19.96 4.86
N VAL A 135 2.69 -18.73 4.47
CA VAL A 135 1.77 -18.47 3.37
C VAL A 135 2.37 -17.45 2.40
N ALA A 136 1.93 -17.49 1.17
CA ALA A 136 2.24 -16.50 0.15
C ALA A 136 0.99 -15.65 -0.14
N LEU A 137 1.15 -14.33 -0.11
CA LEU A 137 0.08 -13.39 -0.39
C LEU A 137 -0.22 -13.38 -1.89
N THR A 138 -1.49 -13.40 -2.25
CA THR A 138 -1.91 -13.37 -3.67
C THR A 138 -1.77 -11.98 -4.31
N GLY A 139 -1.65 -10.92 -3.49
CA GLY A 139 -1.66 -9.55 -3.97
C GLY A 139 -3.02 -9.04 -4.45
N VAL A 140 -4.04 -9.89 -4.49
CA VAL A 140 -5.39 -9.54 -4.91
C VAL A 140 -6.29 -9.40 -3.69
N ARG A 141 -6.96 -8.25 -3.57
CA ARG A 141 -7.86 -7.98 -2.44
C ARG A 141 -9.03 -8.96 -2.43
N GLY A 142 -9.26 -9.61 -1.29
CA GLY A 142 -10.35 -10.57 -1.10
C GLY A 142 -9.98 -12.01 -1.45
N MET A 143 -8.80 -12.27 -2.01
CA MET A 143 -8.30 -13.62 -2.24
C MET A 143 -7.52 -14.09 -1.01
N PRO A 144 -7.78 -15.31 -0.51
CA PRO A 144 -7.03 -15.86 0.62
C PRO A 144 -5.56 -16.11 0.22
N PRO A 145 -4.64 -16.03 1.18
CA PRO A 145 -3.24 -16.37 0.94
C PRO A 145 -3.10 -17.87 0.62
N ARG A 146 -2.10 -18.19 -0.18
CA ARG A 146 -1.77 -19.57 -0.55
C ARG A 146 -0.80 -20.16 0.47
N VAL A 147 -1.08 -21.36 0.98
CA VAL A 147 -0.15 -22.11 1.83
C VAL A 147 1.10 -22.46 1.01
N VAL A 148 2.27 -22.21 1.57
CA VAL A 148 3.57 -22.43 0.91
C VAL A 148 4.07 -23.84 1.19
N ASP A 149 3.94 -24.28 2.45
CA ASP A 149 4.26 -25.64 2.87
C ASP A 149 3.32 -26.07 4.01
N ASP A 150 3.21 -27.39 4.22
CA ASP A 150 2.38 -27.97 5.28
C ASP A 150 3.07 -27.98 6.65
N LYS A 151 4.28 -27.37 6.74
CA LYS A 151 5.05 -27.34 7.96
C LYS A 151 4.47 -26.35 8.97
N ILE A 152 4.21 -26.83 10.17
CA ILE A 152 3.76 -26.03 11.30
C ILE A 152 4.95 -25.68 12.18
N TYR A 153 5.10 -24.41 12.48
CA TYR A 153 6.14 -23.87 13.36
C TYR A 153 5.54 -23.55 14.72
N THR A 154 6.19 -24.03 15.77
CA THR A 154 5.77 -23.79 17.18
C THR A 154 6.40 -22.54 17.80
N SER A 155 7.31 -21.89 17.07
CA SER A 155 7.97 -20.65 17.49
C SER A 155 7.91 -19.63 16.37
N LEU A 156 7.58 -18.41 16.72
CA LEU A 156 7.53 -17.28 15.82
C LEU A 156 8.92 -16.99 15.21
N ASP A 157 9.98 -17.10 16.01
CA ASP A 157 11.35 -16.88 15.54
C ASP A 157 11.76 -17.90 14.49
N LYS A 158 11.38 -19.17 14.66
CA LYS A 158 11.63 -20.22 13.67
C LYS A 158 10.85 -19.96 12.37
N ALA A 159 9.62 -19.46 12.47
CA ALA A 159 8.83 -19.10 11.30
C ALA A 159 9.45 -17.91 10.55
N TYR A 160 9.91 -16.86 11.25
CA TYR A 160 10.62 -15.74 10.64
C TYR A 160 11.92 -16.19 9.95
N HIS A 161 12.70 -17.02 10.59
CA HIS A 161 13.92 -17.56 9.98
C HIS A 161 13.62 -18.40 8.75
N ALA A 162 12.57 -19.21 8.77
CA ALA A 162 12.16 -20.01 7.61
C ALA A 162 11.72 -19.15 6.42
N ILE A 163 10.99 -18.06 6.66
CA ILE A 163 10.66 -17.07 5.60
C ILE A 163 11.93 -16.43 5.04
N PHE A 164 12.86 -16.05 5.92
CA PHE A 164 14.11 -15.45 5.50
C PHE A 164 14.89 -16.37 4.57
N LEU A 165 15.04 -17.65 4.92
CA LEU A 165 15.72 -18.65 4.08
C LEU A 165 15.05 -18.81 2.72
N ARG A 166 13.72 -18.84 2.65
CA ARG A 166 13.00 -18.91 1.36
C ARG A 166 13.27 -17.70 0.48
N ARG A 167 13.17 -16.49 1.05
CA ARG A 167 13.47 -15.26 0.33
C ARG A 167 14.92 -15.18 -0.15
N MET A 168 15.83 -15.74 0.63
CA MET A 168 17.23 -15.86 0.25
C MET A 168 17.40 -16.80 -0.95
N ASN A 169 16.75 -17.96 -0.94
CA ASN A 169 16.78 -18.88 -2.07
C ASN A 169 16.19 -18.24 -3.34
N ASP A 170 15.03 -17.58 -3.23
CA ASP A 170 14.43 -16.85 -4.35
C ASP A 170 15.35 -15.74 -4.90
N LEU A 171 16.08 -15.05 -4.01
CA LEU A 171 17.07 -14.06 -4.43
C LEU A 171 18.24 -14.69 -5.17
N LEU A 172 18.75 -15.83 -4.71
CA LEU A 172 19.89 -16.50 -5.35
C LEU A 172 19.52 -17.11 -6.70
N GLU A 173 18.28 -17.59 -6.86
CA GLU A 173 17.75 -18.16 -8.10
C GLU A 173 17.33 -17.13 -9.14
N SER A 174 17.09 -15.86 -8.75
CA SER A 174 16.64 -14.76 -9.63
C SER A 174 17.82 -14.15 -10.45
#